data_028dc41713c6bd4bc55febda9aaaddfe
#
_entry.id   028dc41713c6bd4bc55febda9aaaddfe
#
_cell.length_a   1.000
_cell.length_b   1.000
_cell.length_c   1.000
_cell.angle_alpha   90.00
_cell.angle_beta   90.00
_cell.angle_gamma   90.00
#
_symmetry.space_group_name_H-M   'P 1'
#
loop_
_entity.id
_entity.type
_entity.pdbx_description
1 polymer ?
#
loop_
_entity_poly.entity_id
_entity_poly.type
_entity_poly.pdbx_seq_one_letter_code
_entity_poly.pdbx_strand_id
1 'polypeptide(L)'
;MSELEQKTSKNTPTETFLKEKFRSLGFEQLTDIQKKASPKILEKKDSLIIAPTGSGKTECTVIPIFSLVKKTKQQGKIKVLYVTPLRALNRDVFRRIIKYAEFEDLTIQIRHGDTSQSLRKKISESPPDILITTPETLVILLTQKKMLAALSELEWAVIDEVHELLASERGSQLSLSLERLQLNSNQKITRAGLSATVGNIEEAGQFLVGTNRPCKIIQDKSIRKYDVEVKFVKGSISEVADSIIEY
;
A
#
# COMPACT_ATOMS: atom_id res chain seq x y z
N MET A 1 -39.35 31.20 9.70
CA MET A 1 -38.43 31.38 8.55
C MET A 1 -37.08 30.93 9.05
N SER A 2 -36.74 29.73 8.73
CA SER A 2 -35.54 29.03 9.21
C SER A 2 -34.33 29.38 8.33
N GLU A 3 -33.33 29.96 8.96
CA GLU A 3 -32.00 30.11 8.38
C GLU A 3 -31.37 28.72 8.22
N LEU A 4 -31.38 28.20 7.01
CA LEU A 4 -30.57 27.06 6.62
C LEU A 4 -29.12 27.54 6.52
N GLU A 5 -28.35 27.32 7.57
CA GLU A 5 -26.92 27.50 7.60
C GLU A 5 -26.28 26.69 6.46
N GLN A 6 -25.88 27.36 5.42
CA GLN A 6 -24.92 26.86 4.43
C GLN A 6 -23.57 26.70 5.15
N LYS A 7 -23.30 25.50 5.69
CA LYS A 7 -21.94 25.08 6.05
C LYS A 7 -21.14 24.93 4.79
N THR A 8 -20.58 26.02 4.29
CA THR A 8 -19.47 25.97 3.34
C THR A 8 -18.26 25.38 4.10
N SER A 9 -18.06 24.07 3.95
CA SER A 9 -16.90 23.35 4.44
C SER A 9 -15.66 23.95 3.78
N LYS A 10 -14.97 24.86 4.45
CA LYS A 10 -13.64 25.32 4.05
C LYS A 10 -12.71 24.12 4.12
N ASN A 11 -12.33 23.58 2.96
CA ASN A 11 -11.34 22.50 2.90
C ASN A 11 -10.05 22.94 3.63
N THR A 12 -9.49 22.04 4.43
CA THR A 12 -8.18 22.29 5.04
C THR A 12 -7.11 22.36 3.97
N PRO A 13 -5.96 23.04 4.20
CA PRO A 13 -4.84 23.04 3.24
C PRO A 13 -4.41 21.64 2.81
N THR A 14 -4.47 20.68 3.73
CA THR A 14 -4.19 19.26 3.47
C THR A 14 -5.20 18.62 2.50
N GLU A 15 -6.49 18.90 2.69
CA GLU A 15 -7.54 18.38 1.81
C GLU A 15 -7.44 18.98 0.40
N THR A 16 -7.13 20.26 0.29
CA THR A 16 -6.92 20.92 -1.00
C THR A 16 -5.75 20.30 -1.73
N PHE A 17 -4.59 20.15 -1.06
CA PHE A 17 -3.42 19.48 -1.61
C PHE A 17 -3.73 18.07 -2.12
N LEU A 18 -4.42 17.25 -1.31
CA LEU A 18 -4.80 15.89 -1.70
C LEU A 18 -5.73 15.87 -2.91
N LYS A 19 -6.77 16.72 -2.93
CA LYS A 19 -7.69 16.81 -4.07
C LYS A 19 -6.98 17.17 -5.37
N GLU A 20 -6.08 18.15 -5.34
CA GLU A 20 -5.28 18.55 -6.49
C GLU A 20 -4.36 17.42 -6.95
N LYS A 21 -3.68 16.75 -6.02
CA LYS A 21 -2.78 15.64 -6.32
C LYS A 21 -3.51 14.46 -6.96
N PHE A 22 -4.62 14.03 -6.40
CA PHE A 22 -5.43 12.94 -6.96
C PHE A 22 -6.01 13.33 -8.33
N ARG A 23 -6.50 14.56 -8.50
CA ARG A 23 -7.02 15.07 -9.77
C ARG A 23 -5.94 15.05 -10.87
N SER A 24 -4.72 15.47 -10.56
CA SER A 24 -3.61 15.45 -11.52
C SER A 24 -3.22 14.03 -11.97
N LEU A 25 -3.60 13.00 -11.21
CA LEU A 25 -3.43 11.58 -11.55
C LEU A 25 -4.67 10.97 -12.23
N GLY A 26 -5.71 11.77 -12.51
CA GLY A 26 -6.91 11.35 -13.23
C GLY A 26 -8.07 10.89 -12.34
N PHE A 27 -8.02 11.14 -11.04
CA PHE A 27 -9.15 10.83 -10.15
C PHE A 27 -10.12 12.02 -10.10
N GLU A 28 -11.35 11.82 -10.52
CA GLU A 28 -12.39 12.87 -10.48
C GLU A 28 -12.82 13.18 -9.06
N GLN A 29 -12.97 12.16 -8.24
CA GLN A 29 -13.40 12.27 -6.84
C GLN A 29 -12.61 11.30 -5.96
N LEU A 30 -12.38 11.72 -4.71
CA LEU A 30 -11.80 10.85 -3.68
C LEU A 30 -12.86 9.92 -3.11
N THR A 31 -12.53 8.65 -2.98
CA THR A 31 -13.35 7.67 -2.23
C THR A 31 -13.33 7.99 -0.73
N ASP A 32 -14.26 7.41 0.02
CA ASP A 32 -14.34 7.66 1.47
C ASP A 32 -13.09 7.20 2.21
N ILE A 33 -12.50 6.06 1.81
CA ILE A 33 -11.23 5.62 2.42
C ILE A 33 -10.08 6.58 2.07
N GLN A 34 -10.05 7.13 0.86
CA GLN A 34 -9.03 8.09 0.44
C GLN A 34 -9.13 9.40 1.25
N LYS A 35 -10.34 9.91 1.49
CA LYS A 35 -10.57 11.09 2.34
C LYS A 35 -10.14 10.85 3.78
N LYS A 36 -10.39 9.65 4.33
CA LYS A 36 -10.07 9.30 5.73
C LYS A 36 -8.59 8.99 5.93
N ALA A 37 -7.97 8.22 5.02
CA ALA A 37 -6.63 7.68 5.20
C ALA A 37 -5.52 8.61 4.74
N SER A 38 -5.66 9.25 3.58
CA SER A 38 -4.58 10.07 3.02
C SER A 38 -4.08 11.20 3.94
N PRO A 39 -4.92 11.93 4.69
CA PRO A 39 -4.45 12.90 5.68
C PRO A 39 -3.62 12.27 6.79
N LYS A 40 -3.96 11.05 7.24
CA LYS A 40 -3.24 10.35 8.31
C LYS A 40 -1.88 9.84 7.86
N ILE A 41 -1.77 9.44 6.60
CA ILE A 41 -0.50 9.12 5.98
C ILE A 41 0.40 10.36 5.92
N LEU A 42 -0.12 11.52 5.52
CA LEU A 42 0.64 12.77 5.52
C LEU A 42 1.16 13.18 6.91
N GLU A 43 0.45 12.79 7.99
CA GLU A 43 0.90 13.01 9.38
C GLU A 43 2.05 12.06 9.80
N LYS A 44 2.52 11.16 8.92
CA LYS A 44 3.56 10.14 9.20
C LYS A 44 3.22 9.27 10.44
N LYS A 45 1.95 8.86 10.57
CA LYS A 45 1.50 7.97 11.64
C LYS A 45 1.44 6.54 11.16
N ASP A 46 1.95 5.62 11.98
CA ASP A 46 1.77 4.18 11.76
C ASP A 46 0.28 3.87 11.64
N SER A 47 -0.16 3.25 10.55
CA SER A 47 -1.57 3.13 10.21
C SER A 47 -1.91 1.78 9.60
N LEU A 48 -3.06 1.21 9.98
CA LEU A 48 -3.66 0.05 9.33
C LEU A 48 -4.96 0.50 8.63
N ILE A 49 -5.01 0.33 7.32
CA ILE A 49 -6.11 0.74 6.46
C ILE A 49 -6.89 -0.50 6.05
N ILE A 50 -8.16 -0.56 6.45
CA ILE A 50 -9.05 -1.69 6.22
C ILE A 50 -10.22 -1.21 5.36
N ALA A 51 -10.31 -1.73 4.13
CA ALA A 51 -11.39 -1.40 3.22
C ALA A 51 -11.52 -2.46 2.12
N PRO A 52 -12.67 -2.63 1.49
CA PRO A 52 -12.88 -3.61 0.42
C PRO A 52 -11.89 -3.47 -0.74
N THR A 53 -11.68 -4.54 -1.50
CA THR A 53 -10.87 -4.49 -2.73
C THR A 53 -11.47 -3.49 -3.73
N GLY A 54 -10.62 -2.75 -4.43
CA GLY A 54 -11.05 -1.71 -5.37
C GLY A 54 -11.60 -0.43 -4.73
N SER A 55 -11.48 -0.24 -3.40
CA SER A 55 -11.89 1.00 -2.72
C SER A 55 -10.88 2.15 -2.85
N GLY A 56 -9.67 1.88 -3.34
CA GLY A 56 -8.59 2.87 -3.45
C GLY A 56 -7.64 2.87 -2.26
N LYS A 57 -7.51 1.74 -1.52
CA LYS A 57 -6.54 1.58 -0.42
C LYS A 57 -5.10 1.86 -0.83
N THR A 58 -4.68 1.30 -1.96
CA THR A 58 -3.32 1.48 -2.47
C THR A 58 -3.06 2.95 -2.76
N GLU A 59 -3.97 3.60 -3.47
CA GLU A 59 -3.85 5.00 -3.86
C GLU A 59 -3.81 5.94 -2.66
N CYS A 60 -4.69 5.73 -1.66
CA CYS A 60 -4.73 6.59 -0.47
C CYS A 60 -3.44 6.51 0.36
N THR A 61 -2.62 5.50 0.13
CA THR A 61 -1.37 5.25 0.83
C THR A 61 -0.18 5.70 0.00
N VAL A 62 -0.02 5.19 -1.24
CA VAL A 62 1.19 5.44 -2.02
C VAL A 62 1.27 6.86 -2.56
N ILE A 63 0.15 7.48 -2.96
CA ILE A 63 0.17 8.84 -3.51
C ILE A 63 0.68 9.87 -2.49
N PRO A 64 0.16 9.92 -1.24
CA PRO A 64 0.72 10.81 -0.22
C PRO A 64 2.17 10.49 0.15
N ILE A 65 2.53 9.20 0.27
CA ILE A 65 3.90 8.78 0.60
C ILE A 65 4.87 9.27 -0.46
N PHE A 66 4.58 9.07 -1.74
CA PHE A 66 5.47 9.47 -2.83
C PHE A 66 5.66 10.97 -2.89
N SER A 67 4.59 11.74 -2.66
CA SER A 67 4.69 13.21 -2.56
C SER A 67 5.56 13.68 -1.39
N LEU A 68 5.62 12.94 -0.28
CA LEU A 68 6.51 13.23 0.85
C LEU A 68 7.95 12.85 0.52
N VAL A 69 8.17 11.67 -0.02
CA VAL A 69 9.50 11.10 -0.32
C VAL A 69 10.22 11.85 -1.43
N LYS A 70 9.50 12.43 -2.40
CA LYS A 70 10.06 13.33 -3.40
C LYS A 70 10.93 14.43 -2.79
N LYS A 71 10.54 14.94 -1.62
CA LYS A 71 11.26 16.03 -0.91
C LYS A 71 12.53 15.57 -0.20
N THR A 72 12.64 14.26 0.08
CA THR A 72 13.73 13.64 0.86
C THR A 72 14.55 12.64 0.04
N LYS A 73 14.28 12.54 -1.26
CA LYS A 73 14.95 11.63 -2.18
C LYS A 73 16.49 11.81 -2.11
N GLN A 74 17.19 10.67 -2.06
CA GLN A 74 18.64 10.63 -1.92
C GLN A 74 19.19 9.50 -2.80
N GLN A 75 20.16 9.82 -3.64
CA GLN A 75 20.76 8.85 -4.56
C GLN A 75 21.35 7.64 -3.81
N GLY A 76 21.04 6.44 -4.31
CA GLY A 76 21.55 5.19 -3.73
C GLY A 76 20.88 4.77 -2.43
N LYS A 77 19.76 5.42 -2.04
CA LYS A 77 18.99 5.11 -0.84
C LYS A 77 17.55 4.77 -1.17
N ILE A 78 17.05 3.69 -0.57
CA ILE A 78 15.65 3.28 -0.66
C ILE A 78 14.88 4.00 0.43
N LYS A 79 13.89 4.78 0.05
CA LYS A 79 13.05 5.57 0.95
C LYS A 79 11.73 4.87 1.28
N VAL A 80 11.21 4.07 0.33
CA VAL A 80 9.97 3.32 0.50
C VAL A 80 10.20 1.84 0.20
N LEU A 81 9.82 0.99 1.14
CA LEU A 81 9.72 -0.44 0.94
C LEU A 81 8.24 -0.82 0.86
N TYR A 82 7.83 -1.43 -0.25
CA TYR A 82 6.48 -1.95 -0.44
C TYR A 82 6.54 -3.48 -0.43
N VAL A 83 5.97 -4.08 0.60
CA VAL A 83 5.97 -5.54 0.79
C VAL A 83 4.59 -6.09 0.48
N THR A 84 4.52 -7.06 -0.42
CA THR A 84 3.27 -7.70 -0.81
C THR A 84 3.47 -9.20 -1.02
N PRO A 85 2.48 -10.05 -0.69
CA PRO A 85 2.53 -11.47 -1.02
C PRO A 85 2.66 -11.70 -2.53
N LEU A 86 3.40 -12.74 -2.93
CA LEU A 86 3.64 -13.04 -4.36
C LEU A 86 2.33 -13.21 -5.16
N ARG A 87 1.29 -13.78 -4.54
CA ARG A 87 -0.03 -13.97 -5.17
C ARG A 87 -0.76 -12.66 -5.46
N ALA A 88 -0.50 -11.63 -4.65
CA ALA A 88 -1.05 -10.28 -4.81
C ALA A 88 -0.26 -9.43 -5.83
N LEU A 89 0.78 -9.99 -6.47
CA LEU A 89 1.53 -9.34 -7.54
C LEU A 89 0.66 -9.17 -8.81
N ASN A 90 -0.47 -8.47 -8.65
CA ASN A 90 -1.34 -8.11 -9.76
C ASN A 90 -0.62 -7.06 -10.64
N ARG A 91 -0.36 -7.41 -11.89
CA ARG A 91 0.33 -6.54 -12.87
C ARG A 91 -0.31 -5.15 -12.97
N ASP A 92 -1.63 -5.08 -12.83
CA ASP A 92 -2.36 -3.80 -12.97
C ASP A 92 -2.15 -2.88 -11.75
N VAL A 93 -2.07 -3.44 -10.54
CA VAL A 93 -1.73 -2.66 -9.34
C VAL A 93 -0.32 -2.08 -9.48
N PHE A 94 0.65 -2.88 -9.93
CA PHE A 94 2.02 -2.40 -10.13
C PHE A 94 2.15 -1.36 -11.21
N ARG A 95 1.48 -1.53 -12.35
CA ARG A 95 1.46 -0.51 -13.40
C ARG A 95 0.99 0.84 -12.86
N ARG A 96 -0.04 0.82 -12.00
CA ARG A 96 -0.54 2.04 -11.36
C ARG A 96 0.48 2.63 -10.38
N ILE A 97 1.08 1.81 -9.51
CA ILE A 97 2.10 2.28 -8.55
C ILE A 97 3.31 2.86 -9.29
N ILE A 98 3.77 2.22 -10.37
CA ILE A 98 4.86 2.72 -11.22
C ILE A 98 4.49 4.09 -11.81
N LYS A 99 3.28 4.24 -12.38
CA LYS A 99 2.80 5.51 -12.90
C LYS A 99 2.79 6.62 -11.84
N TYR A 100 2.42 6.31 -10.60
CA TYR A 100 2.41 7.29 -9.51
C TYR A 100 3.82 7.67 -9.07
N ALA A 101 4.76 6.72 -9.08
CA ALA A 101 6.17 6.99 -8.80
C ALA A 101 6.80 7.88 -9.88
N GLU A 102 6.58 7.56 -11.15
CA GLU A 102 7.05 8.36 -12.30
C GLU A 102 6.49 9.78 -12.27
N PHE A 103 5.22 9.95 -11.92
CA PHE A 103 4.61 11.28 -11.76
C PHE A 103 5.32 12.15 -10.71
N GLU A 104 5.89 11.52 -9.68
CA GLU A 104 6.66 12.20 -8.64
C GLU A 104 8.17 12.23 -8.92
N ASP A 105 8.61 11.82 -10.12
CA ASP A 105 10.03 11.70 -10.47
C ASP A 105 10.82 10.79 -9.51
N LEU A 106 10.19 9.68 -9.07
CA LEU A 106 10.79 8.67 -8.21
C LEU A 106 11.10 7.41 -9.00
N THR A 107 12.27 6.83 -8.75
CA THR A 107 12.67 5.56 -9.32
C THR A 107 12.05 4.40 -8.54
N ILE A 108 11.57 3.38 -9.26
CA ILE A 108 10.94 2.22 -8.67
C ILE A 108 11.45 0.92 -9.30
N GLN A 109 11.68 -0.09 -8.49
CA GLN A 109 12.06 -1.43 -8.94
C GLN A 109 11.31 -2.50 -8.16
N ILE A 110 11.14 -3.66 -8.80
CA ILE A 110 10.50 -4.83 -8.20
C ILE A 110 11.56 -5.92 -8.04
N ARG A 111 11.67 -6.49 -6.83
CA ARG A 111 12.58 -7.60 -6.55
C ARG A 111 11.86 -8.69 -5.77
N HIS A 112 11.72 -9.86 -6.39
CA HIS A 112 11.13 -11.09 -5.84
C HIS A 112 11.99 -12.31 -6.16
N GLY A 113 11.55 -13.49 -5.79
CA GLY A 113 12.29 -14.75 -5.99
C GLY A 113 12.74 -15.00 -7.44
N ASP A 114 11.88 -14.66 -8.42
CA ASP A 114 12.14 -14.90 -9.85
C ASP A 114 12.88 -13.76 -10.55
N THR A 115 13.27 -12.70 -9.82
CA THR A 115 14.05 -11.60 -10.40
C THR A 115 15.40 -12.10 -10.91
N SER A 116 15.74 -11.80 -12.16
CA SER A 116 17.00 -12.24 -12.78
C SER A 116 18.24 -11.72 -12.03
N GLN A 117 19.35 -12.46 -12.12
CA GLN A 117 20.60 -12.06 -11.45
C GLN A 117 21.11 -10.70 -11.94
N SER A 118 20.98 -10.40 -13.22
CA SER A 118 21.37 -9.11 -13.81
C SER A 118 20.58 -7.95 -13.18
N LEU A 119 19.27 -8.10 -13.02
CA LEU A 119 18.43 -7.08 -12.40
C LEU A 119 18.72 -6.96 -10.90
N ARG A 120 18.94 -8.09 -10.19
CA ARG A 120 19.36 -8.06 -8.76
C ARG A 120 20.66 -7.28 -8.58
N LYS A 121 21.64 -7.48 -9.47
CA LYS A 121 22.91 -6.75 -9.47
C LYS A 121 22.66 -5.26 -9.71
N LYS A 122 21.88 -4.89 -10.72
CA LYS A 122 21.52 -3.50 -11.03
C LYS A 122 20.88 -2.80 -9.83
N ILE A 123 19.88 -3.44 -9.17
CA ILE A 123 19.21 -2.90 -7.98
C ILE A 123 20.21 -2.69 -6.84
N SER A 124 21.17 -3.59 -6.67
CA SER A 124 22.19 -3.49 -5.62
C SER A 124 23.25 -2.43 -5.88
N GLU A 125 23.56 -2.14 -7.16
CA GLU A 125 24.54 -1.12 -7.58
C GLU A 125 23.92 0.26 -7.70
N SER A 126 22.65 0.34 -8.08
CA SER A 126 21.85 1.56 -8.19
C SER A 126 20.48 1.35 -7.54
N PRO A 127 20.42 1.43 -6.20
CA PRO A 127 19.17 1.26 -5.47
C PRO A 127 18.12 2.31 -5.88
N PRO A 128 16.84 1.91 -6.08
CA PRO A 128 15.76 2.83 -6.41
C PRO A 128 15.28 3.59 -5.17
N ASP A 129 14.50 4.64 -5.38
CA ASP A 129 13.80 5.35 -4.29
C ASP A 129 12.74 4.46 -3.64
N ILE A 130 12.08 3.61 -4.46
CA ILE A 130 11.00 2.70 -4.05
C ILE A 130 11.36 1.27 -4.44
N LEU A 131 11.37 0.38 -3.47
CA LEU A 131 11.56 -1.05 -3.71
C LEU A 131 10.28 -1.83 -3.37
N ILE A 132 9.72 -2.53 -4.36
CA ILE A 132 8.64 -3.49 -4.16
C ILE A 132 9.26 -4.88 -4.00
N THR A 133 8.83 -5.61 -2.97
CA THR A 133 9.38 -6.94 -2.68
C THR A 133 8.35 -7.87 -2.02
N THR A 134 8.73 -9.13 -1.82
CA THR A 134 7.94 -10.10 -1.04
C THR A 134 8.55 -10.31 0.35
N PRO A 135 7.78 -10.83 1.33
CA PRO A 135 8.29 -11.14 2.66
C PRO A 135 9.56 -12.01 2.64
N GLU A 136 9.58 -13.05 1.82
CA GLU A 136 10.70 -13.99 1.70
C GLU A 136 11.95 -13.30 1.12
N THR A 137 11.76 -12.48 0.12
CA THR A 137 12.87 -11.74 -0.50
C THR A 137 13.43 -10.71 0.46
N LEU A 138 12.59 -10.08 1.28
CA LEU A 138 13.03 -9.12 2.29
C LEU A 138 14.01 -9.77 3.28
N VAL A 139 13.75 -10.99 3.74
CA VAL A 139 14.68 -11.73 4.62
C VAL A 139 16.06 -11.85 3.97
N ILE A 140 16.10 -12.17 2.66
CA ILE A 140 17.35 -12.28 1.89
C ILE A 140 18.03 -10.90 1.73
N LEU A 141 17.26 -9.84 1.47
CA LEU A 141 17.80 -8.47 1.35
C LEU A 141 18.53 -8.04 2.62
N LEU A 142 17.97 -8.38 3.79
CA LEU A 142 18.54 -8.06 5.10
C LEU A 142 19.82 -8.84 5.46
N THR A 143 20.25 -9.78 4.62
CA THR A 143 21.56 -10.45 4.77
C THR A 143 22.65 -9.82 3.88
N GLN A 144 22.27 -8.92 2.96
CA GLN A 144 23.18 -8.35 1.97
C GLN A 144 23.67 -6.97 2.41
N LYS A 145 24.97 -6.82 2.69
CA LYS A 145 25.57 -5.56 3.19
C LYS A 145 25.20 -4.33 2.34
N LYS A 146 25.25 -4.44 0.98
CA LYS A 146 24.90 -3.34 0.08
C LYS A 146 23.42 -2.95 0.23
N MET A 147 22.52 -3.91 0.37
CA MET A 147 21.09 -3.65 0.52
C MET A 147 20.77 -3.06 1.90
N LEU A 148 21.43 -3.53 2.97
CA LEU A 148 21.32 -2.92 4.28
C LEU A 148 21.75 -1.45 4.26
N ALA A 149 22.86 -1.14 3.60
CA ALA A 149 23.31 0.24 3.43
C ALA A 149 22.32 1.10 2.60
N ALA A 150 21.69 0.50 1.57
CA ALA A 150 20.66 1.19 0.80
C ALA A 150 19.38 1.45 1.61
N LEU A 151 19.01 0.54 2.52
CA LEU A 151 17.82 0.61 3.37
C LEU A 151 18.03 1.43 4.66
N SER A 152 19.24 1.95 4.92
CA SER A 152 19.53 2.71 6.16
C SER A 152 18.76 4.03 6.27
N GLU A 153 18.27 4.57 5.17
CA GLU A 153 17.48 5.80 5.11
C GLU A 153 16.01 5.55 4.78
N LEU A 154 15.51 4.34 5.10
CA LEU A 154 14.12 3.97 4.86
C LEU A 154 13.18 4.83 5.71
N GLU A 155 12.21 5.48 5.07
CA GLU A 155 11.20 6.30 5.73
C GLU A 155 9.88 5.56 5.90
N TRP A 156 9.53 4.72 4.93
CA TRP A 156 8.24 4.04 4.88
C TRP A 156 8.35 2.57 4.59
N ALA A 157 7.59 1.78 5.33
CA ALA A 157 7.31 0.38 5.03
C ALA A 157 5.80 0.22 4.81
N VAL A 158 5.40 -0.08 3.58
CA VAL A 158 4.01 -0.39 3.22
C VAL A 158 3.86 -1.89 3.14
N ILE A 159 2.94 -2.47 3.90
CA ILE A 159 2.64 -3.90 3.92
C ILE A 159 1.24 -4.10 3.34
N ASP A 160 1.19 -4.71 2.16
CA ASP A 160 -0.05 -4.99 1.47
C ASP A 160 -0.60 -6.36 1.85
N GLU A 161 -1.92 -6.52 1.76
CA GLU A 161 -2.67 -7.73 2.07
C GLU A 161 -2.31 -8.32 3.45
N VAL A 162 -2.28 -7.47 4.47
CA VAL A 162 -1.92 -7.85 5.85
C VAL A 162 -2.66 -9.08 6.33
N HIS A 163 -3.93 -9.27 5.93
CA HIS A 163 -4.76 -10.41 6.32
C HIS A 163 -4.22 -11.76 5.80
N GLU A 164 -3.50 -11.80 4.68
CA GLU A 164 -2.86 -13.02 4.19
C GLU A 164 -1.62 -13.42 5.00
N LEU A 165 -1.07 -12.48 5.75
CA LEU A 165 0.19 -12.66 6.49
C LEU A 165 -0.02 -12.99 7.97
N LEU A 166 -1.09 -12.48 8.59
CA LEU A 166 -1.31 -12.51 10.05
C LEU A 166 -1.09 -13.87 10.70
N ALA A 167 -1.69 -14.94 10.18
CA ALA A 167 -1.63 -16.28 10.78
C ALA A 167 -0.64 -17.23 10.09
N SER A 168 0.42 -16.68 9.46
CA SER A 168 1.34 -17.48 8.66
C SER A 168 2.78 -17.36 9.15
N GLU A 169 3.60 -18.38 8.87
CA GLU A 169 5.06 -18.33 9.12
C GLU A 169 5.71 -17.16 8.37
N ARG A 170 5.20 -16.84 7.18
CA ARG A 170 5.64 -15.69 6.37
C ARG A 170 5.42 -14.38 7.09
N GLY A 171 4.30 -14.26 7.79
CA GLY A 171 4.00 -13.09 8.62
C GLY A 171 4.93 -12.98 9.82
N SER A 172 5.22 -14.06 10.51
CA SER A 172 6.17 -14.06 11.61
C SER A 172 7.57 -13.62 11.15
N GLN A 173 8.03 -14.12 10.01
CA GLN A 173 9.30 -13.70 9.39
C GLN A 173 9.27 -12.22 8.97
N LEU A 174 8.14 -11.73 8.45
CA LEU A 174 7.99 -10.33 8.08
C LEU A 174 8.03 -9.42 9.32
N SER A 175 7.30 -9.76 10.38
CA SER A 175 7.30 -8.98 11.62
C SER A 175 8.71 -8.82 12.17
N LEU A 176 9.47 -9.91 12.25
CA LEU A 176 10.88 -9.87 12.66
C LEU A 176 11.74 -9.03 11.69
N SER A 177 11.50 -9.13 10.39
CA SER A 177 12.22 -8.36 9.38
C SER A 177 11.95 -6.85 9.50
N LEU A 178 10.73 -6.45 9.86
CA LEU A 178 10.37 -5.05 10.10
C LEU A 178 11.10 -4.48 11.33
N GLU A 179 11.30 -5.27 12.38
CA GLU A 179 12.11 -4.83 13.55
C GLU A 179 13.60 -4.72 13.18
N ARG A 180 14.12 -5.67 12.40
CA ARG A 180 15.51 -5.60 11.89
C ARG A 180 15.73 -4.38 10.99
N LEU A 181 14.76 -4.04 10.15
CA LEU A 181 14.79 -2.81 9.35
C LEU A 181 14.84 -1.57 10.24
N GLN A 182 14.01 -1.51 11.29
CA GLN A 182 13.99 -0.39 12.21
C GLN A 182 15.34 -0.24 12.94
N LEU A 183 15.97 -1.34 13.34
CA LEU A 183 17.30 -1.32 13.96
C LEU A 183 18.40 -0.89 12.99
N ASN A 184 18.26 -1.18 11.70
CA ASN A 184 19.20 -0.79 10.65
C ASN A 184 19.02 0.66 10.18
N SER A 185 17.83 1.23 10.37
CA SER A 185 17.50 2.57 9.87
C SER A 185 18.01 3.67 10.80
N ASN A 186 18.55 4.74 10.20
CA ASN A 186 19.00 5.94 10.92
C ASN A 186 17.82 6.79 11.44
N GLN A 187 16.59 6.44 11.07
CA GLN A 187 15.39 7.17 11.45
C GLN A 187 14.22 6.24 11.74
N LYS A 188 13.16 6.79 12.35
CA LYS A 188 11.94 6.03 12.56
C LYS A 188 11.29 5.69 11.21
N ILE A 189 11.07 4.41 10.96
CA ILE A 189 10.30 3.93 9.82
C ILE A 189 8.81 4.02 10.16
N THR A 190 8.05 4.74 9.35
CA THR A 190 6.59 4.75 9.44
C THR A 190 6.01 3.54 8.70
N ARG A 191 5.09 2.82 9.33
CA ARG A 191 4.50 1.59 8.78
C ARG A 191 3.05 1.81 8.39
N ALA A 192 2.70 1.43 7.17
CA ALA A 192 1.34 1.47 6.66
C ALA A 192 0.92 0.07 6.22
N GLY A 193 -0.11 -0.48 6.85
CA GLY A 193 -0.71 -1.78 6.48
C GLY A 193 -1.97 -1.58 5.67
N LEU A 194 -2.16 -2.39 4.63
CA LEU A 194 -3.36 -2.44 3.80
C LEU A 194 -4.01 -3.81 3.93
N SER A 195 -5.32 -3.84 4.15
CA SER A 195 -6.06 -5.09 4.27
C SER A 195 -7.47 -4.97 3.71
N ALA A 196 -7.98 -6.05 3.11
CA ALA A 196 -9.38 -6.10 2.67
C ALA A 196 -10.31 -6.34 3.85
N THR A 197 -10.00 -7.34 4.66
CA THR A 197 -10.76 -7.75 5.86
C THR A 197 -9.80 -8.14 6.95
N VAL A 198 -10.18 -8.00 8.21
CA VAL A 198 -9.38 -8.46 9.36
C VAL A 198 -10.32 -8.97 10.43
N GLY A 199 -10.10 -10.20 10.89
CA GLY A 199 -10.88 -10.79 11.98
C GLY A 199 -10.60 -10.12 13.33
N ASN A 200 -9.31 -9.93 13.66
CA ASN A 200 -8.87 -9.24 14.86
C ASN A 200 -8.03 -8.00 14.47
N ILE A 201 -8.63 -6.83 14.61
CA ILE A 201 -8.04 -5.56 14.20
C ILE A 201 -6.84 -5.18 15.10
N GLU A 202 -6.92 -5.47 16.38
CA GLU A 202 -5.87 -5.16 17.34
C GLU A 202 -4.61 -6.00 17.07
N GLU A 203 -4.80 -7.29 16.84
CA GLU A 203 -3.73 -8.21 16.47
C GLU A 203 -3.05 -7.79 15.16
N ALA A 204 -3.83 -7.38 14.16
CA ALA A 204 -3.29 -6.87 12.90
C ALA A 204 -2.50 -5.56 13.08
N GLY A 205 -2.96 -4.69 13.94
CA GLY A 205 -2.23 -3.48 14.33
C GLY A 205 -0.91 -3.82 15.01
N GLN A 206 -0.92 -4.71 15.99
CA GLN A 206 0.29 -5.16 16.70
C GLN A 206 1.27 -5.89 15.78
N PHE A 207 0.77 -6.74 14.89
CA PHE A 207 1.57 -7.39 13.86
C PHE A 207 2.34 -6.37 13.01
N LEU A 208 1.67 -5.30 12.61
CA LEU A 208 2.25 -4.26 11.75
C LEU A 208 3.32 -3.44 12.47
N VAL A 209 3.04 -2.99 13.70
CA VAL A 209 3.88 -1.98 14.37
C VAL A 209 4.64 -2.50 15.58
N GLY A 210 4.35 -3.70 16.05
CA GLY A 210 4.87 -4.24 17.31
C GLY A 210 3.99 -3.85 18.50
N THR A 211 4.27 -4.44 19.66
CA THR A 211 3.42 -4.33 20.88
C THR A 211 3.47 -2.96 21.55
N ASN A 212 4.53 -2.19 21.34
CA ASN A 212 4.80 -0.93 22.08
C ASN A 212 4.65 0.32 21.21
N ARG A 213 4.03 0.22 20.03
CA ARG A 213 3.84 1.34 19.11
C ARG A 213 2.35 1.55 18.82
N PRO A 214 1.85 2.80 18.86
CA PRO A 214 0.46 3.06 18.51
C PRO A 214 0.25 2.86 17.01
N CYS A 215 -0.80 2.12 16.64
CA CYS A 215 -1.25 1.96 15.27
C CYS A 215 -2.60 2.68 15.09
N LYS A 216 -2.69 3.57 14.12
CA LYS A 216 -3.94 4.23 13.76
C LYS A 216 -4.77 3.30 12.87
N ILE A 217 -5.90 2.86 13.36
CA ILE A 217 -6.84 2.04 12.57
C ILE A 217 -7.75 2.97 11.77
N ILE A 218 -7.79 2.77 10.45
CA ILE A 218 -8.64 3.52 9.52
C ILE A 218 -9.48 2.51 8.75
N GLN A 219 -10.77 2.50 9.03
CA GLN A 219 -11.69 1.53 8.45
C GLN A 219 -12.74 2.20 7.60
N ASP A 220 -12.99 1.63 6.44
CA ASP A 220 -14.16 1.89 5.64
C ASP A 220 -15.17 0.76 5.84
N LYS A 221 -16.28 1.12 6.49
CA LYS A 221 -17.41 0.21 6.76
C LYS A 221 -18.49 0.30 5.69
N SER A 222 -18.22 0.98 4.57
CA SER A 222 -19.19 1.08 3.49
C SER A 222 -19.45 -0.32 2.92
N ILE A 223 -20.67 -0.78 3.07
CA ILE A 223 -21.16 -2.01 2.45
C ILE A 223 -21.52 -1.62 1.01
N ARG A 224 -20.75 -2.11 0.03
CA ARG A 224 -21.22 -2.04 -1.35
C ARG A 224 -22.46 -2.91 -1.45
N LYS A 225 -23.61 -2.29 -1.70
CA LYS A 225 -24.79 -3.04 -2.08
C LYS A 225 -24.58 -3.51 -3.52
N TYR A 226 -24.43 -4.80 -3.68
CA TYR A 226 -24.51 -5.45 -4.97
C TYR A 226 -25.96 -5.87 -5.17
N ASP A 227 -26.54 -5.51 -6.29
CA ASP A 227 -27.77 -6.12 -6.78
C ASP A 227 -27.34 -7.41 -7.48
N VAL A 228 -27.49 -8.52 -6.79
CA VAL A 228 -27.04 -9.84 -7.29
C VAL A 228 -28.27 -10.67 -7.62
N GLU A 229 -28.50 -10.90 -8.89
CA GLU A 229 -29.48 -11.87 -9.36
C GLU A 229 -28.80 -13.24 -9.56
N VAL A 230 -29.28 -14.26 -8.87
CA VAL A 230 -28.79 -15.64 -9.04
C VAL A 230 -29.72 -16.36 -10.00
N LYS A 231 -29.23 -16.69 -11.20
CA LYS A 231 -29.97 -17.45 -12.20
C LYS A 231 -29.48 -18.89 -12.26
N PHE A 232 -30.44 -19.83 -12.23
CA PHE A 232 -30.14 -21.23 -12.45
C PHE A 232 -30.24 -21.52 -13.95
N VAL A 233 -29.10 -21.83 -14.58
CA VAL A 233 -29.05 -22.24 -15.99
C VAL A 233 -28.90 -23.76 -16.02
N LYS A 234 -29.90 -24.47 -16.60
CA LYS A 234 -29.78 -25.89 -16.91
C LYS A 234 -29.36 -26.04 -18.37
N GLY A 235 -28.22 -26.69 -18.60
CA GLY A 235 -27.76 -26.91 -19.96
C GLY A 235 -26.31 -27.35 -20.05
N SER A 236 -25.80 -27.45 -21.27
CA SER A 236 -24.40 -27.71 -21.56
C SER A 236 -23.52 -26.48 -21.21
N ILE A 237 -22.19 -26.69 -21.11
CA ILE A 237 -21.24 -25.60 -20.85
C ILE A 237 -21.35 -24.48 -21.88
N SER A 238 -21.67 -24.79 -23.15
CA SER A 238 -21.88 -23.80 -24.20
C SER A 238 -23.12 -22.94 -23.93
N GLU A 239 -24.26 -23.51 -23.53
CA GLU A 239 -25.48 -22.76 -23.21
C GLU A 239 -25.30 -21.86 -21.98
N VAL A 240 -24.53 -22.32 -20.98
CA VAL A 240 -24.16 -21.48 -19.84
C VAL A 240 -23.27 -20.31 -20.28
N ALA A 241 -22.29 -20.57 -21.15
CA ALA A 241 -21.41 -19.52 -21.69
C ALA A 241 -22.21 -18.47 -22.51
N ASP A 242 -23.12 -18.91 -23.35
CA ASP A 242 -23.99 -18.03 -24.15
C ASP A 242 -24.86 -17.14 -23.25
N SER A 243 -25.41 -17.69 -22.16
CA SER A 243 -26.20 -16.91 -21.19
C SER A 243 -25.40 -15.86 -20.41
N ILE A 244 -24.07 -15.98 -20.34
CA ILE A 244 -23.16 -14.99 -19.71
C ILE A 244 -22.85 -13.86 -20.69
N ILE A 245 -22.82 -14.16 -21.99
CA ILE A 245 -22.49 -13.17 -23.04
C ILE A 245 -23.67 -12.23 -23.33
N GLU A 246 -24.91 -12.66 -23.07
CA GLU A 246 -26.13 -11.83 -23.24
C GLU A 246 -26.35 -10.79 -22.11
N TYR A 247 -25.46 -10.74 -21.13
CA TYR A 247 -25.45 -9.80 -20.00
C TYR A 247 -24.28 -8.82 -20.11
#